data_950131dba27fbd5a8d2b33daa4797b16
#
_entry.id   950131dba27fbd5a8d2b33daa4797b16
#
_cell.length_a   1.000
_cell.length_b   1.000
_cell.length_c   1.000
_cell.angle_alpha   90.00
_cell.angle_beta   90.00
_cell.angle_gamma   90.00
#
_symmetry.space_group_name_H-M   'P 1'
#
loop_
_entity.id
_entity.type
_entity.pdbx_description
1 polymer ?
#
loop_
_entity_poly.entity_id
_entity_poly.type
_entity_poly.pdbx_seq_one_letter_code
_entity_poly.pdbx_strand_id
1 'polypeptide(L)'
;MGAFDVVVLGGGTAGVHVATEVAGGGKAVALVEAGLIGGESPYLACLPSNSLLLSAARGTSWEDAVARRTDVTGGLDDSAALRRLSRAGVTVIRGTGRVTAPGAVEVTLAPGEESAPAGTVVPLAYTDLVLATGCEPVAPPIEGLSDIPAWTTAESLCSPDLPRRLIVLGGGPAGCELTQIYASFGSQVSLVEADQRLLPGEPAFAGEILAAALRRAGAEIYLGSRATKAERTPDGLTLALADGTRIDADRLLLASGRRPRLGGLGLDALGLDITPGMALPTTTRCEVVGAGGDGVRVWAAGDVTGTTHTHASRYQAGVVAANILGDARDADYSALPRCVFTIPSVFSVGIVPGAAEAAGDAGTEAADDSGTENGTGAETAAGPGNIAGTGNGLAAEAGERTRRMLRIARMPGEDQAQPGHQAPPAHPASGPGSSDGSPRLVTARASLGDTVRAQLGQDDLGCLELYADAESGVLAGAVAVGPDAASWMGEVTLAIRAKIPVTILADVVHAFPTYGEALETALRELAGTGASAVRPSTARHNAVMADQEEKGTGPLSEQDIETPEDDAIEQHQELIPDELSLIHI
;
A
#
# COMPACT_ATOMS: atom_id res chain seq x y z
N MET A 1 11.88 35.17 0.66
CA MET A 1 12.32 33.80 0.37
C MET A 1 12.39 33.05 1.67
N GLY A 2 11.49 32.07 1.88
CA GLY A 2 11.59 31.18 3.04
C GLY A 2 12.78 30.24 2.84
N ALA A 3 13.71 30.18 3.80
CA ALA A 3 14.81 29.24 3.79
C ALA A 3 14.51 28.13 4.80
N PHE A 4 14.57 26.87 4.37
CA PHE A 4 14.37 25.68 5.15
C PHE A 4 15.57 24.74 4.99
N ASP A 5 15.82 23.94 6.01
CA ASP A 5 16.79 22.84 5.85
C ASP A 5 16.20 21.80 4.91
N VAL A 6 14.91 21.49 5.08
CA VAL A 6 14.20 20.43 4.32
C VAL A 6 12.89 20.96 3.73
N VAL A 7 12.68 20.71 2.45
CA VAL A 7 11.39 20.88 1.79
C VAL A 7 10.84 19.50 1.41
N VAL A 8 9.61 19.20 1.82
CA VAL A 8 8.91 17.96 1.50
C VAL A 8 7.78 18.28 0.51
N LEU A 9 7.81 17.67 -0.67
CA LEU A 9 6.73 17.76 -1.66
C LEU A 9 5.83 16.54 -1.55
N GLY A 10 4.59 16.77 -1.08
CA GLY A 10 3.58 15.75 -0.80
C GLY A 10 3.44 15.47 0.69
N GLY A 11 2.25 15.75 1.23
CA GLY A 11 1.85 15.53 2.62
C GLY A 11 1.11 14.22 2.85
N GLY A 12 1.40 13.17 2.06
CA GLY A 12 0.91 11.83 2.28
C GLY A 12 1.61 11.14 3.46
N THR A 13 1.37 9.83 3.62
CA THR A 13 1.94 9.03 4.74
C THR A 13 3.45 9.19 4.85
N ALA A 14 4.19 9.10 3.73
CA ALA A 14 5.64 9.24 3.75
C ALA A 14 6.06 10.66 4.12
N GLY A 15 5.50 11.67 3.44
CA GLY A 15 5.90 13.06 3.65
C GLY A 15 5.61 13.58 5.05
N VAL A 16 4.45 13.24 5.62
CA VAL A 16 4.09 13.58 7.01
C VAL A 16 5.08 12.95 7.99
N HIS A 17 5.45 11.69 7.77
CA HIS A 17 6.39 10.98 8.64
C HIS A 17 7.79 11.60 8.58
N VAL A 18 8.35 11.82 7.38
CA VAL A 18 9.65 12.50 7.22
C VAL A 18 9.62 13.88 7.86
N ALA A 19 8.60 14.70 7.55
CA ALA A 19 8.52 16.05 8.06
C ALA A 19 8.49 16.09 9.60
N THR A 20 7.74 15.18 10.23
CA THR A 20 7.62 15.09 11.68
C THR A 20 8.94 14.66 12.33
N GLU A 21 9.57 13.60 11.84
CA GLU A 21 10.82 13.07 12.39
C GLU A 21 11.96 14.09 12.25
N VAL A 22 12.08 14.70 11.07
CA VAL A 22 13.17 15.64 10.77
C VAL A 22 13.01 16.95 11.55
N ALA A 23 11.76 17.45 11.70
CA ALA A 23 11.49 18.61 12.55
C ALA A 23 11.76 18.31 14.04
N GLY A 24 11.39 17.09 14.51
CA GLY A 24 11.74 16.60 15.84
C GLY A 24 13.25 16.53 16.09
N GLY A 25 14.06 16.31 15.05
CA GLY A 25 15.51 16.39 15.04
C GLY A 25 16.08 17.82 14.98
N GLY A 26 15.24 18.86 15.06
CA GLY A 26 15.65 20.27 15.14
C GLY A 26 15.91 20.95 13.79
N LYS A 27 15.50 20.36 12.68
CA LYS A 27 15.60 20.96 11.36
C LYS A 27 14.41 21.88 11.04
N ALA A 28 14.63 22.96 10.29
CA ALA A 28 13.57 23.78 9.74
C ALA A 28 12.93 23.07 8.53
N VAL A 29 11.65 22.68 8.64
CA VAL A 29 10.95 21.87 7.64
C VAL A 29 9.75 22.61 7.08
N ALA A 30 9.66 22.67 5.73
CA ALA A 30 8.43 23.02 5.02
C ALA A 30 7.83 21.77 4.35
N LEU A 31 6.53 21.56 4.53
CA LEU A 31 5.78 20.50 3.87
C LEU A 31 4.75 21.15 2.94
N VAL A 32 4.85 20.86 1.65
CA VAL A 32 3.95 21.36 0.60
C VAL A 32 2.94 20.29 0.23
N GLU A 33 1.63 20.59 0.35
CA GLU A 33 0.55 19.64 0.04
C GLU A 33 -0.58 20.33 -0.75
N ALA A 34 -0.94 19.72 -1.86
CA ALA A 34 -2.01 20.21 -2.73
C ALA A 34 -3.41 19.74 -2.31
N GLY A 35 -3.48 18.63 -1.58
CA GLY A 35 -4.71 17.97 -1.13
C GLY A 35 -4.82 17.86 0.39
N LEU A 36 -5.22 16.68 0.89
CA LEU A 36 -5.39 16.41 2.32
C LEU A 36 -4.06 15.97 2.97
N ILE A 37 -3.75 16.57 4.13
CA ILE A 37 -2.63 16.14 4.96
C ILE A 37 -2.90 14.73 5.52
N GLY A 38 -2.00 13.80 5.25
CA GLY A 38 -2.16 12.37 5.48
C GLY A 38 -2.27 11.56 4.18
N GLY A 39 -2.64 12.23 3.07
CA GLY A 39 -2.74 11.64 1.74
C GLY A 39 -3.95 10.74 1.55
N GLU A 40 -3.83 9.76 0.67
CA GLU A 40 -4.96 8.90 0.27
C GLU A 40 -5.31 7.84 1.32
N SER A 41 -4.31 7.25 2.00
CA SER A 41 -4.51 6.10 2.88
C SER A 41 -5.59 6.31 3.98
N PRO A 42 -5.59 7.42 4.76
CA PRO A 42 -6.59 7.62 5.79
C PRO A 42 -7.95 8.09 5.27
N TYR A 43 -8.02 8.63 4.07
CA TYR A 43 -9.25 9.30 3.61
C TYR A 43 -9.89 8.64 2.38
N LEU A 44 -9.07 8.10 1.46
CA LEU A 44 -9.49 7.75 0.11
C LEU A 44 -9.10 6.30 -0.27
N ALA A 45 -8.39 5.56 0.57
CA ALA A 45 -7.90 4.23 0.26
C ALA A 45 -8.03 3.25 1.44
N CYS A 46 -6.97 3.03 2.23
CA CYS A 46 -6.89 1.94 3.19
C CYS A 46 -7.97 2.02 4.29
N LEU A 47 -8.14 3.18 4.93
CA LEU A 47 -9.05 3.28 6.06
C LEU A 47 -10.52 3.16 5.65
N PRO A 48 -11.02 3.86 4.59
CA PRO A 48 -12.38 3.66 4.11
C PRO A 48 -12.62 2.25 3.56
N SER A 49 -11.67 1.63 2.83
CA SER A 49 -11.79 0.26 2.32
C SER A 49 -11.98 -0.74 3.48
N ASN A 50 -11.08 -0.72 4.46
CA ASN A 50 -11.17 -1.61 5.61
C ASN A 50 -12.44 -1.37 6.46
N SER A 51 -12.89 -0.10 6.61
CA SER A 51 -14.14 0.20 7.30
C SER A 51 -15.35 -0.44 6.62
N LEU A 52 -15.41 -0.38 5.28
CA LEU A 52 -16.49 -1.01 4.50
C LEU A 52 -16.41 -2.54 4.53
N LEU A 53 -15.23 -3.14 4.40
CA LEU A 53 -15.03 -4.59 4.51
C LEU A 53 -15.47 -5.13 5.88
N LEU A 54 -15.06 -4.46 6.96
CA LEU A 54 -15.47 -4.84 8.32
C LEU A 54 -16.97 -4.66 8.55
N SER A 55 -17.59 -3.65 7.96
CA SER A 55 -19.02 -3.41 8.02
C SER A 55 -19.78 -4.50 7.27
N ALA A 56 -19.31 -4.87 6.08
CA ALA A 56 -19.86 -6.00 5.31
C ALA A 56 -19.79 -7.32 6.08
N ALA A 57 -18.63 -7.62 6.69
CA ALA A 57 -18.43 -8.83 7.49
C ALA A 57 -19.36 -8.91 8.72
N ARG A 58 -19.78 -7.75 9.24
CA ARG A 58 -20.75 -7.64 10.35
C ARG A 58 -22.21 -7.68 9.90
N GLY A 59 -22.48 -7.73 8.60
CA GLY A 59 -23.83 -7.73 8.05
C GLY A 59 -24.58 -6.41 8.27
N THR A 60 -23.88 -5.27 8.38
CA THR A 60 -24.53 -3.97 8.51
C THR A 60 -25.15 -3.52 7.18
N SER A 61 -26.09 -2.59 7.22
CA SER A 61 -26.62 -1.97 6.00
C SER A 61 -25.56 -1.13 5.27
N TRP A 62 -25.74 -0.88 3.96
CA TRP A 62 -24.88 0.03 3.22
C TRP A 62 -24.88 1.44 3.81
N GLU A 63 -26.04 1.92 4.22
CA GLU A 63 -26.20 3.26 4.81
C GLU A 63 -25.39 3.40 6.11
N ASP A 64 -25.49 2.41 7.02
CA ASP A 64 -24.69 2.38 8.26
C ASP A 64 -23.19 2.23 7.99
N ALA A 65 -22.82 1.42 6.99
CA ALA A 65 -21.43 1.26 6.59
C ALA A 65 -20.83 2.56 6.04
N VAL A 66 -21.59 3.30 5.22
CA VAL A 66 -21.21 4.63 4.72
C VAL A 66 -21.10 5.65 5.86
N ALA A 67 -22.03 5.66 6.80
CA ALA A 67 -21.96 6.53 7.97
C ALA A 67 -20.70 6.24 8.80
N ARG A 68 -20.47 4.95 9.13
CA ARG A 68 -19.27 4.52 9.86
C ARG A 68 -17.98 4.89 9.12
N ARG A 69 -17.91 4.65 7.81
CA ARG A 69 -16.75 5.04 6.99
C ARG A 69 -16.50 6.55 7.10
N THR A 70 -17.54 7.37 7.02
CA THR A 70 -17.44 8.81 7.11
C THR A 70 -16.93 9.26 8.49
N ASP A 71 -17.42 8.65 9.56
CA ASP A 71 -16.94 8.91 10.92
C ASP A 71 -15.46 8.56 11.08
N VAL A 72 -15.06 7.37 10.63
CA VAL A 72 -13.68 6.86 10.73
C VAL A 72 -12.70 7.72 9.92
N THR A 73 -13.13 8.24 8.76
CA THR A 73 -12.31 9.14 7.92
C THR A 73 -12.41 10.61 8.33
N GLY A 74 -13.19 10.93 9.36
CA GLY A 74 -13.40 12.32 9.81
C GLY A 74 -14.06 13.21 8.76
N GLY A 75 -14.85 12.66 7.82
CA GLY A 75 -15.52 13.42 6.77
C GLY A 75 -14.57 14.16 5.82
N LEU A 76 -13.35 13.65 5.62
CA LEU A 76 -12.26 14.28 4.85
C LEU A 76 -11.73 15.58 5.50
N ASP A 77 -11.85 15.74 6.80
CA ASP A 77 -11.25 16.84 7.55
C ASP A 77 -9.83 16.47 8.03
N ASP A 78 -8.83 17.15 7.50
CA ASP A 78 -7.43 16.94 7.86
C ASP A 78 -6.92 17.93 8.93
N SER A 79 -7.79 18.72 9.55
CA SER A 79 -7.42 19.75 10.52
C SER A 79 -6.67 19.17 11.73
N ALA A 80 -6.99 17.94 12.15
CA ALA A 80 -6.27 17.27 13.22
C ALA A 80 -4.82 16.91 12.82
N ALA A 81 -4.61 16.47 11.58
CA ALA A 81 -3.28 16.19 11.04
C ALA A 81 -2.47 17.49 10.90
N LEU A 82 -3.08 18.55 10.42
CA LEU A 82 -2.47 19.89 10.35
C LEU A 82 -2.02 20.37 11.73
N ARG A 83 -2.87 20.26 12.75
CA ARG A 83 -2.52 20.65 14.13
C ARG A 83 -1.33 19.83 14.68
N ARG A 84 -1.26 18.52 14.38
CA ARG A 84 -0.11 17.68 14.79
C ARG A 84 1.19 18.14 14.16
N LEU A 85 1.19 18.42 12.85
CA LEU A 85 2.38 18.93 12.16
C LEU A 85 2.82 20.29 12.69
N SER A 86 1.88 21.23 12.93
CA SER A 86 2.19 22.54 13.52
C SER A 86 2.82 22.40 14.93
N ARG A 87 2.31 21.49 15.77
CA ARG A 87 2.89 21.19 17.09
C ARG A 87 4.29 20.58 16.99
N ALA A 88 4.55 19.81 15.93
CA ALA A 88 5.88 19.24 15.65
C ALA A 88 6.86 20.29 15.05
N GLY A 89 6.45 21.52 14.84
CA GLY A 89 7.29 22.59 14.29
C GLY A 89 7.40 22.58 12.77
N VAL A 90 6.55 21.83 12.06
CA VAL A 90 6.52 21.79 10.60
C VAL A 90 5.72 22.97 10.05
N THR A 91 6.31 23.71 9.12
CA THR A 91 5.59 24.74 8.34
C THR A 91 4.84 24.05 7.20
N VAL A 92 3.52 24.00 7.28
CA VAL A 92 2.68 23.43 6.22
C VAL A 92 2.25 24.51 5.25
N ILE A 93 2.46 24.29 3.95
CA ILE A 93 2.07 25.21 2.87
C ILE A 93 1.10 24.47 1.95
N ARG A 94 -0.13 24.96 1.86
CA ARG A 94 -1.14 24.44 0.93
C ARG A 94 -0.86 24.94 -0.47
N GLY A 95 -0.57 24.04 -1.38
CA GLY A 95 -0.28 24.42 -2.76
C GLY A 95 0.44 23.33 -3.54
N THR A 96 0.83 23.67 -4.75
CA THR A 96 1.56 22.79 -5.66
C THR A 96 3.00 23.28 -5.80
N GLY A 97 3.95 22.42 -5.42
CA GLY A 97 5.38 22.69 -5.51
C GLY A 97 5.98 22.29 -6.85
N ARG A 98 6.88 23.12 -7.38
CA ARG A 98 7.67 22.84 -8.57
C ARG A 98 9.14 23.19 -8.32
N VAL A 99 10.04 22.28 -8.61
CA VAL A 99 11.48 22.52 -8.58
C VAL A 99 11.86 23.43 -9.74
N THR A 100 12.62 24.48 -9.47
CA THR A 100 13.09 25.45 -10.48
C THR A 100 14.59 25.42 -10.68
N ALA A 101 15.33 25.00 -9.65
CA ALA A 101 16.77 24.78 -9.68
C ALA A 101 17.17 23.89 -8.50
N PRO A 102 18.37 23.29 -8.46
CA PRO A 102 18.91 22.70 -7.26
C PRO A 102 18.87 23.71 -6.10
N GLY A 103 18.26 23.31 -4.97
CA GLY A 103 18.06 24.17 -3.80
C GLY A 103 16.88 25.15 -3.87
N ALA A 104 16.06 25.14 -4.93
CA ALA A 104 14.94 26.06 -5.10
C ALA A 104 13.65 25.36 -5.56
N VAL A 105 12.55 25.66 -4.85
CA VAL A 105 11.17 25.24 -5.19
C VAL A 105 10.29 26.48 -5.24
N GLU A 106 9.43 26.57 -6.23
CA GLU A 106 8.31 27.51 -6.26
C GLU A 106 7.01 26.80 -5.88
N VAL A 107 6.25 27.39 -4.95
CA VAL A 107 4.94 26.87 -4.51
C VAL A 107 3.86 27.79 -5.01
N THR A 108 2.97 27.27 -5.86
CA THR A 108 1.72 27.94 -6.22
C THR A 108 0.70 27.68 -5.13
N LEU A 109 0.32 28.69 -4.37
CA LEU A 109 -0.59 28.58 -3.23
C LEU A 109 -1.99 28.16 -3.66
N ALA A 110 -2.61 27.30 -2.83
CA ALA A 110 -4.01 26.93 -2.99
C ALA A 110 -4.95 28.13 -2.69
N PRO A 111 -6.14 28.20 -3.28
CA PRO A 111 -7.11 29.22 -2.94
C PRO A 111 -7.50 29.20 -1.47
N GLY A 112 -7.47 30.35 -0.80
CA GLY A 112 -7.89 30.51 0.60
C GLY A 112 -6.78 30.43 1.64
N GLU A 113 -5.52 30.28 1.23
CA GLU A 113 -4.37 30.39 2.13
C GLU A 113 -4.05 31.86 2.44
N GLU A 114 -3.88 32.16 3.74
CA GLU A 114 -3.36 33.39 4.36
C GLU A 114 -3.56 34.71 3.59
N SER A 115 -4.80 35.06 3.23
CA SER A 115 -5.12 36.33 2.56
C SER A 115 -4.40 36.57 1.22
N ALA A 116 -3.70 35.59 0.68
CA ALA A 116 -3.02 35.70 -0.59
C ALA A 116 -3.99 35.44 -1.76
N PRO A 117 -3.90 36.17 -2.87
CA PRO A 117 -4.65 35.86 -4.08
C PRO A 117 -4.37 34.43 -4.56
N ALA A 118 -5.40 33.74 -5.08
CA ALA A 118 -5.24 32.43 -5.68
C ALA A 118 -4.15 32.49 -6.77
N GLY A 119 -3.26 31.49 -6.78
CA GLY A 119 -2.15 31.42 -7.74
C GLY A 119 -0.93 32.28 -7.37
N THR A 120 -0.88 32.83 -6.16
CA THR A 120 0.36 33.46 -5.65
C THR A 120 1.48 32.41 -5.62
N VAL A 121 2.64 32.77 -6.15
CA VAL A 121 3.84 31.92 -6.17
C VAL A 121 4.78 32.34 -5.05
N VAL A 122 5.16 31.40 -4.20
CA VAL A 122 6.10 31.60 -3.08
C VAL A 122 7.36 30.78 -3.33
N PRO A 123 8.55 31.41 -3.41
CA PRO A 123 9.81 30.72 -3.56
C PRO A 123 10.32 30.20 -2.20
N LEU A 124 10.76 28.95 -2.17
CA LEU A 124 11.41 28.30 -1.02
C LEU A 124 12.83 27.86 -1.40
N ALA A 125 13.77 28.05 -0.46
CA ALA A 125 15.12 27.52 -0.57
C ALA A 125 15.29 26.34 0.37
N TYR A 126 16.08 25.33 -0.02
CA TYR A 126 16.31 24.10 0.75
C TYR A 126 17.73 23.55 0.57
N THR A 127 18.18 22.73 1.52
CA THR A 127 19.36 21.86 1.43
C THR A 127 18.96 20.45 1.02
N ASP A 128 17.88 19.96 1.60
CA ASP A 128 17.32 18.63 1.35
C ASP A 128 15.91 18.74 0.74
N LEU A 129 15.66 18.02 -0.35
CA LEU A 129 14.36 17.90 -0.97
C LEU A 129 13.84 16.46 -0.80
N VAL A 130 12.62 16.31 -0.34
CA VAL A 130 11.95 15.00 -0.24
C VAL A 130 10.78 14.96 -1.21
N LEU A 131 10.81 14.00 -2.14
CA LEU A 131 9.74 13.72 -3.10
C LEU A 131 8.85 12.63 -2.53
N ALA A 132 7.60 12.98 -2.14
CA ALA A 132 6.63 12.08 -1.53
C ALA A 132 5.22 12.30 -2.11
N THR A 133 5.14 12.60 -3.40
CA THR A 133 3.92 13.01 -4.11
C THR A 133 2.95 11.87 -4.43
N GLY A 134 3.33 10.62 -4.10
CA GLY A 134 2.46 9.45 -4.25
C GLY A 134 2.28 9.02 -5.71
N CYS A 135 1.15 8.41 -6.00
CA CYS A 135 0.80 7.94 -7.32
C CYS A 135 -0.63 8.34 -7.72
N GLU A 136 -0.96 8.16 -8.98
CA GLU A 136 -2.27 8.45 -9.55
C GLU A 136 -2.84 7.24 -10.30
N PRO A 137 -4.18 7.10 -10.41
CA PRO A 137 -4.80 6.03 -11.17
C PRO A 137 -4.42 6.11 -12.65
N VAL A 138 -4.32 4.94 -13.30
CA VAL A 138 -4.11 4.82 -14.74
C VAL A 138 -5.44 4.39 -15.40
N ALA A 139 -5.87 5.16 -16.39
CA ALA A 139 -6.94 4.73 -17.27
C ALA A 139 -6.34 3.92 -18.43
N PRO A 140 -6.76 2.67 -18.66
CA PRO A 140 -6.25 1.86 -19.76
C PRO A 140 -6.75 2.42 -21.11
N PRO A 141 -6.03 2.15 -22.21
CA PRO A 141 -6.39 2.64 -23.56
C PRO A 141 -7.55 1.83 -24.15
N ILE A 142 -8.76 2.04 -23.64
CA ILE A 142 -10.00 1.41 -24.09
C ILE A 142 -10.80 2.44 -24.88
N GLU A 143 -11.25 2.07 -26.10
CA GLU A 143 -12.05 2.94 -26.96
C GLU A 143 -13.30 3.44 -26.23
N GLY A 144 -13.55 4.75 -26.25
CA GLY A 144 -14.71 5.38 -25.63
C GLY A 144 -14.67 5.49 -24.10
N LEU A 145 -13.61 5.02 -23.42
CA LEU A 145 -13.51 5.09 -21.96
C LEU A 145 -13.51 6.53 -21.44
N SER A 146 -12.92 7.47 -22.18
CA SER A 146 -12.92 8.91 -21.82
C SER A 146 -14.30 9.53 -21.72
N ASP A 147 -15.30 8.96 -22.41
CA ASP A 147 -16.67 9.45 -22.46
C ASP A 147 -17.54 8.85 -21.32
N ILE A 148 -17.00 7.89 -20.59
CA ILE A 148 -17.66 7.23 -19.46
C ILE A 148 -17.23 7.94 -18.15
N PRO A 149 -18.17 8.34 -17.28
CA PRO A 149 -17.85 8.84 -15.94
C PRO A 149 -17.47 7.67 -15.03
N ALA A 150 -16.30 7.07 -15.29
CA ALA A 150 -15.79 5.97 -14.50
C ALA A 150 -15.32 6.44 -13.12
N TRP A 151 -15.56 5.63 -12.11
CA TRP A 151 -14.97 5.82 -10.79
C TRP A 151 -13.52 5.38 -10.75
N THR A 152 -12.71 6.13 -10.05
CA THR A 152 -11.44 5.65 -9.49
C THR A 152 -11.70 4.92 -8.17
N THR A 153 -10.69 4.26 -7.61
CA THR A 153 -10.77 3.63 -6.28
C THR A 153 -11.16 4.66 -5.20
N ALA A 154 -10.63 5.87 -5.26
CA ALA A 154 -10.95 6.94 -4.32
C ALA A 154 -12.41 7.41 -4.43
N GLU A 155 -12.90 7.60 -5.66
CA GLU A 155 -14.30 8.00 -5.89
C GLU A 155 -15.28 6.93 -5.41
N SER A 156 -14.99 5.66 -5.67
CA SER A 156 -15.82 4.55 -5.19
C SER A 156 -15.86 4.47 -3.66
N LEU A 157 -14.73 4.61 -3.01
CA LEU A 157 -14.63 4.56 -1.54
C LEU A 157 -15.27 5.77 -0.85
N CYS A 158 -15.42 6.89 -1.53
CA CYS A 158 -16.09 8.09 -1.01
C CYS A 158 -17.56 8.19 -1.38
N SER A 159 -18.03 7.43 -2.37
CA SER A 159 -19.41 7.50 -2.84
C SER A 159 -20.40 7.03 -1.76
N PRO A 160 -21.53 7.70 -1.57
CA PRO A 160 -22.66 7.16 -0.82
C PRO A 160 -23.49 6.19 -1.66
N ASP A 161 -23.31 6.16 -2.98
CA ASP A 161 -24.13 5.38 -3.89
C ASP A 161 -23.73 3.91 -3.89
N LEU A 162 -24.72 3.02 -3.83
CA LEU A 162 -24.57 1.59 -4.07
C LEU A 162 -25.14 1.28 -5.46
N PRO A 163 -24.30 1.14 -6.52
CA PRO A 163 -24.80 0.82 -7.84
C PRO A 163 -25.38 -0.60 -7.87
N ARG A 164 -26.48 -0.79 -8.58
CA ARG A 164 -27.06 -2.12 -8.72
C ARG A 164 -26.17 -3.06 -9.52
N ARG A 165 -25.55 -2.54 -10.60
CA ARG A 165 -24.59 -3.28 -11.45
C ARG A 165 -23.28 -2.48 -11.51
N LEU A 166 -22.19 -3.14 -11.17
CA LEU A 166 -20.85 -2.54 -11.15
C LEU A 166 -19.88 -3.39 -11.97
N ILE A 167 -19.17 -2.77 -12.90
CA ILE A 167 -17.98 -3.38 -13.49
C ILE A 167 -16.76 -2.87 -12.74
N VAL A 168 -15.91 -3.79 -12.28
CA VAL A 168 -14.58 -3.50 -11.73
C VAL A 168 -13.55 -3.94 -12.76
N LEU A 169 -12.72 -3.01 -13.24
CA LEU A 169 -11.69 -3.27 -14.22
C LEU A 169 -10.32 -3.34 -13.55
N GLY A 170 -9.75 -4.55 -13.49
CA GLY A 170 -8.49 -4.90 -12.86
C GLY A 170 -8.65 -5.79 -11.62
N GLY A 171 -7.97 -6.95 -11.62
CA GLY A 171 -7.98 -7.98 -10.58
C GLY A 171 -6.80 -7.89 -9.60
N GLY A 172 -6.17 -6.73 -9.49
CA GLY A 172 -5.17 -6.44 -8.46
C GLY A 172 -5.77 -6.26 -7.06
N PRO A 173 -4.95 -5.91 -6.04
CA PRO A 173 -5.40 -5.77 -4.65
C PRO A 173 -6.65 -4.90 -4.48
N ALA A 174 -6.63 -3.68 -5.00
CA ALA A 174 -7.76 -2.75 -4.89
C ALA A 174 -9.02 -3.26 -5.60
N GLY A 175 -8.87 -3.87 -6.79
CA GLY A 175 -10.00 -4.44 -7.53
C GLY A 175 -10.66 -5.59 -6.78
N CYS A 176 -9.87 -6.46 -6.17
CA CYS A 176 -10.37 -7.57 -5.36
C CYS A 176 -11.11 -7.08 -4.10
N GLU A 177 -10.54 -6.12 -3.36
CA GLU A 177 -11.18 -5.54 -2.17
C GLU A 177 -12.51 -4.86 -2.51
N LEU A 178 -12.52 -4.01 -3.55
CA LEU A 178 -13.71 -3.28 -3.96
C LEU A 178 -14.78 -4.22 -4.54
N THR A 179 -14.38 -5.27 -5.27
CA THR A 179 -15.30 -6.33 -5.71
C THR A 179 -16.00 -6.96 -4.51
N GLN A 180 -15.24 -7.34 -3.49
CA GLN A 180 -15.83 -7.95 -2.29
C GLN A 180 -16.75 -6.99 -1.55
N ILE A 181 -16.33 -5.73 -1.35
CA ILE A 181 -17.14 -4.71 -0.70
C ILE A 181 -18.51 -4.61 -1.39
N TYR A 182 -18.52 -4.27 -2.68
CA TYR A 182 -19.76 -4.00 -3.38
C TYR A 182 -20.64 -5.24 -3.53
N ALA A 183 -20.06 -6.42 -3.80
CA ALA A 183 -20.80 -7.67 -3.86
C ALA A 183 -21.44 -8.03 -2.51
N SER A 184 -20.73 -7.85 -1.40
CA SER A 184 -21.25 -8.13 -0.04
C SER A 184 -22.42 -7.22 0.35
N PHE A 185 -22.52 -6.02 -0.21
CA PHE A 185 -23.65 -5.12 -0.01
C PHE A 185 -24.76 -5.28 -1.07
N GLY A 186 -24.65 -6.27 -1.96
CA GLY A 186 -25.72 -6.67 -2.88
C GLY A 186 -25.64 -6.08 -4.29
N SER A 187 -24.57 -5.41 -4.67
CA SER A 187 -24.31 -5.07 -6.07
C SER A 187 -24.02 -6.32 -6.90
N GLN A 188 -24.53 -6.37 -8.11
CA GLN A 188 -24.10 -7.33 -9.13
C GLN A 188 -22.76 -6.87 -9.68
N VAL A 189 -21.67 -7.50 -9.24
CA VAL A 189 -20.31 -7.09 -9.60
C VAL A 189 -19.74 -8.01 -10.68
N SER A 190 -19.25 -7.42 -11.78
CA SER A 190 -18.46 -8.08 -12.82
C SER A 190 -17.02 -7.60 -12.72
N LEU A 191 -16.12 -8.45 -12.22
CA LEU A 191 -14.68 -8.19 -12.19
C LEU A 191 -14.03 -8.67 -13.48
N VAL A 192 -13.41 -7.75 -14.21
CA VAL A 192 -12.72 -8.02 -15.48
C VAL A 192 -11.22 -7.86 -15.29
N GLU A 193 -10.46 -8.94 -15.56
CA GLU A 193 -9.00 -8.98 -15.46
C GLU A 193 -8.40 -9.49 -16.77
N ALA A 194 -7.40 -8.77 -17.28
CA ALA A 194 -6.70 -9.13 -18.50
C ALA A 194 -5.78 -10.35 -18.33
N ASP A 195 -5.23 -10.52 -17.14
CA ASP A 195 -4.41 -11.67 -16.80
C ASP A 195 -5.25 -12.93 -16.53
N GLN A 196 -4.62 -14.11 -16.63
CA GLN A 196 -5.28 -15.40 -16.45
C GLN A 196 -5.67 -15.69 -14.99
N ARG A 197 -5.26 -14.84 -14.04
CA ARG A 197 -5.52 -15.01 -12.60
C ARG A 197 -5.65 -13.67 -11.88
N LEU A 198 -6.32 -13.65 -10.75
CA LEU A 198 -6.27 -12.52 -9.81
C LEU A 198 -4.91 -12.45 -9.14
N LEU A 199 -4.52 -11.25 -8.71
CA LEU A 199 -3.26 -10.99 -8.03
C LEU A 199 -2.05 -11.59 -8.79
N PRO A 200 -1.78 -11.21 -10.04
CA PRO A 200 -0.76 -11.84 -10.88
C PRO A 200 0.65 -11.79 -10.26
N GLY A 201 0.92 -10.82 -9.38
CA GLY A 201 2.17 -10.71 -8.62
C GLY A 201 2.32 -11.67 -7.43
N GLU A 202 1.31 -12.52 -7.14
CA GLU A 202 1.34 -13.51 -6.06
C GLU A 202 1.26 -14.93 -6.67
N PRO A 203 1.57 -16.02 -5.91
CA PRO A 203 1.44 -17.39 -6.41
C PRO A 203 0.01 -17.70 -6.87
N ALA A 204 -0.13 -18.61 -7.84
CA ALA A 204 -1.41 -18.93 -8.46
C ALA A 204 -2.49 -19.32 -7.46
N PHE A 205 -2.16 -20.11 -6.43
CA PHE A 205 -3.11 -20.56 -5.42
C PHE A 205 -3.77 -19.38 -4.67
N ALA A 206 -3.04 -18.27 -4.48
CA ALA A 206 -3.58 -17.10 -3.78
C ALA A 206 -4.72 -16.45 -4.59
N GLY A 207 -4.49 -16.24 -5.89
CA GLY A 207 -5.52 -15.73 -6.79
C GLY A 207 -6.69 -16.69 -6.97
N GLU A 208 -6.44 -18.01 -7.01
CA GLU A 208 -7.47 -19.05 -7.14
C GLU A 208 -8.40 -19.09 -5.92
N ILE A 209 -7.84 -19.11 -4.70
CA ILE A 209 -8.62 -19.09 -3.45
C ILE A 209 -9.43 -17.80 -3.37
N LEU A 210 -8.81 -16.67 -3.67
CA LEU A 210 -9.49 -15.38 -3.65
C LEU A 210 -10.63 -15.32 -4.70
N ALA A 211 -10.41 -15.82 -5.91
CA ALA A 211 -11.45 -15.88 -6.93
C ALA A 211 -12.63 -16.76 -6.50
N ALA A 212 -12.37 -17.88 -5.81
CA ALA A 212 -13.41 -18.72 -5.24
C ALA A 212 -14.21 -17.98 -4.15
N ALA A 213 -13.53 -17.23 -3.28
CA ALA A 213 -14.17 -16.43 -2.24
C ALA A 213 -15.04 -15.30 -2.82
N LEU A 214 -14.54 -14.58 -3.82
CA LEU A 214 -15.30 -13.50 -4.48
C LEU A 214 -16.54 -14.05 -5.22
N ARG A 215 -16.42 -15.22 -5.88
CA ARG A 215 -17.59 -15.89 -6.49
C ARG A 215 -18.62 -16.32 -5.45
N ARG A 216 -18.19 -16.80 -4.28
CA ARG A 216 -19.11 -17.09 -3.15
C ARG A 216 -19.81 -15.83 -2.64
N ALA A 217 -19.14 -14.68 -2.70
CA ALA A 217 -19.74 -13.37 -2.38
C ALA A 217 -20.68 -12.85 -3.49
N GLY A 218 -20.85 -13.58 -4.60
CA GLY A 218 -21.78 -13.25 -5.69
C GLY A 218 -21.17 -12.46 -6.85
N ALA A 219 -19.85 -12.31 -6.92
CA ALA A 219 -19.20 -11.63 -8.03
C ALA A 219 -19.02 -12.58 -9.24
N GLU A 220 -19.23 -12.04 -10.44
CA GLU A 220 -18.83 -12.66 -11.70
C GLU A 220 -17.38 -12.26 -12.01
N ILE A 221 -16.54 -13.22 -12.39
CA ILE A 221 -15.11 -12.98 -12.62
C ILE A 221 -14.72 -13.44 -14.02
N TYR A 222 -14.24 -12.49 -14.82
CA TYR A 222 -13.76 -12.66 -16.20
C TYR A 222 -12.23 -12.55 -16.18
N LEU A 223 -11.54 -13.68 -16.24
CA LEU A 223 -10.07 -13.78 -16.31
C LEU A 223 -9.61 -13.95 -17.75
N GLY A 224 -8.38 -13.51 -18.07
CA GLY A 224 -7.85 -13.52 -19.43
C GLY A 224 -8.68 -12.65 -20.39
N SER A 225 -9.41 -11.69 -19.85
CA SER A 225 -10.46 -10.96 -20.55
C SER A 225 -10.09 -9.50 -20.70
N ARG A 226 -9.60 -9.15 -21.88
CA ARG A 226 -9.20 -7.77 -22.19
C ARG A 226 -10.41 -6.93 -22.62
N ALA A 227 -10.65 -5.83 -21.93
CA ALA A 227 -11.65 -4.85 -22.35
C ALA A 227 -11.14 -4.05 -23.57
N THR A 228 -12.00 -3.86 -24.58
CA THR A 228 -11.64 -3.21 -25.85
C THR A 228 -12.41 -1.93 -26.10
N LYS A 229 -13.68 -1.85 -25.65
CA LYS A 229 -14.54 -0.70 -25.90
C LYS A 229 -15.49 -0.47 -24.73
N ALA A 230 -15.71 0.81 -24.38
CA ALA A 230 -16.72 1.24 -23.43
C ALA A 230 -17.70 2.17 -24.13
N GLU A 231 -19.00 1.91 -24.00
CA GLU A 231 -20.06 2.69 -24.66
C GLU A 231 -21.06 3.17 -23.63
N ARG A 232 -21.41 4.45 -23.68
CA ARG A 232 -22.48 5.00 -22.86
C ARG A 232 -23.84 4.55 -23.39
N THR A 233 -24.74 4.15 -22.50
CA THR A 233 -26.12 3.76 -22.84
C THR A 233 -27.10 4.63 -22.05
N PRO A 234 -28.40 4.66 -22.44
CA PRO A 234 -29.42 5.38 -21.64
C PRO A 234 -29.48 4.89 -20.18
N ASP A 235 -29.23 3.61 -19.94
CA ASP A 235 -29.35 2.95 -18.63
C ASP A 235 -28.01 2.72 -17.93
N GLY A 236 -26.92 3.40 -18.35
CA GLY A 236 -25.58 3.23 -17.78
C GLY A 236 -24.49 3.15 -18.83
N LEU A 237 -23.82 2.01 -18.90
CA LEU A 237 -22.75 1.75 -19.88
C LEU A 237 -22.70 0.27 -20.27
N THR A 238 -22.08 -0.03 -21.40
CA THR A 238 -21.70 -1.38 -21.83
C THR A 238 -20.19 -1.44 -22.02
N LEU A 239 -19.54 -2.46 -21.46
CA LEU A 239 -18.13 -2.78 -21.70
C LEU A 239 -18.05 -3.99 -22.63
N ALA A 240 -17.32 -3.86 -23.75
CA ALA A 240 -17.05 -4.95 -24.67
C ALA A 240 -15.67 -5.56 -24.41
N LEU A 241 -15.59 -6.88 -24.39
CA LEU A 241 -14.37 -7.66 -24.24
C LEU A 241 -13.86 -8.15 -25.59
N ALA A 242 -12.60 -8.53 -25.66
CA ALA A 242 -11.95 -8.98 -26.90
C ALA A 242 -12.56 -10.26 -27.50
N ASP A 243 -13.19 -11.09 -26.69
CA ASP A 243 -13.91 -12.31 -27.12
C ASP A 243 -15.32 -12.05 -27.64
N GLY A 244 -15.76 -10.78 -27.67
CA GLY A 244 -17.09 -10.35 -28.07
C GLY A 244 -18.13 -10.32 -26.94
N THR A 245 -17.77 -10.72 -25.73
CA THR A 245 -18.65 -10.59 -24.55
C THR A 245 -18.97 -9.12 -24.30
N ARG A 246 -20.22 -8.82 -23.95
CA ARG A 246 -20.68 -7.48 -23.58
C ARG A 246 -21.28 -7.50 -22.18
N ILE A 247 -20.83 -6.58 -21.34
CA ILE A 247 -21.24 -6.48 -19.94
C ILE A 247 -21.88 -5.11 -19.72
N ASP A 248 -23.14 -5.11 -19.25
CA ASP A 248 -23.89 -3.89 -18.97
C ASP A 248 -23.80 -3.54 -17.49
N ALA A 249 -23.55 -2.26 -17.17
CA ALA A 249 -23.46 -1.78 -15.80
C ALA A 249 -24.01 -0.36 -15.62
N ASP A 250 -24.30 -0.01 -14.37
CA ASP A 250 -24.68 1.34 -13.97
C ASP A 250 -23.44 2.20 -13.71
N ARG A 251 -22.32 1.56 -13.32
CA ARG A 251 -21.02 2.19 -13.05
C ARG A 251 -19.85 1.31 -13.50
N LEU A 252 -18.77 1.97 -13.89
CA LEU A 252 -17.46 1.38 -14.15
C LEU A 252 -16.47 1.90 -13.10
N LEU A 253 -15.70 1.01 -12.48
CA LEU A 253 -14.64 1.31 -11.53
C LEU A 253 -13.29 0.90 -12.12
N LEU A 254 -12.35 1.83 -12.16
CA LEU A 254 -10.99 1.62 -12.65
C LEU A 254 -10.07 1.24 -11.50
N ALA A 255 -9.65 -0.03 -11.49
CA ALA A 255 -8.65 -0.59 -10.57
C ALA A 255 -7.44 -1.16 -11.34
N SER A 256 -7.19 -0.64 -12.56
CA SER A 256 -6.24 -1.14 -13.56
C SER A 256 -4.80 -0.69 -13.34
N GLY A 257 -4.45 -0.22 -12.17
CA GLY A 257 -3.11 0.17 -11.79
C GLY A 257 -2.93 1.64 -11.45
N ARG A 258 -1.72 1.98 -11.04
CA ARG A 258 -1.32 3.32 -10.59
C ARG A 258 0.07 3.63 -11.15
N ARG A 259 0.35 4.90 -11.37
CA ARG A 259 1.68 5.39 -11.78
C ARG A 259 2.19 6.47 -10.82
N PRO A 260 3.51 6.62 -10.64
CA PRO A 260 4.10 7.69 -9.86
C PRO A 260 3.64 9.08 -10.33
N ARG A 261 3.28 9.96 -9.38
CA ARG A 261 2.85 11.33 -9.66
C ARG A 261 4.08 12.24 -9.70
N LEU A 262 4.76 12.27 -10.84
CA LEU A 262 6.00 13.02 -11.08
C LEU A 262 5.83 14.17 -12.09
N GLY A 263 4.70 14.20 -12.80
CA GLY A 263 4.42 15.24 -13.79
C GLY A 263 4.33 16.64 -13.16
N GLY A 264 4.90 17.63 -13.83
CA GLY A 264 4.81 19.04 -13.41
C GLY A 264 5.70 19.45 -12.24
N LEU A 265 6.46 18.51 -11.65
CA LEU A 265 7.35 18.79 -10.50
C LEU A 265 8.64 19.53 -10.89
N GLY A 266 8.96 19.68 -12.18
CA GLY A 266 10.19 20.36 -12.63
C GLY A 266 11.46 19.57 -12.33
N LEU A 267 11.40 18.24 -12.39
CA LEU A 267 12.51 17.35 -12.04
C LEU A 267 13.67 17.43 -13.05
N ASP A 268 13.41 17.92 -14.26
CA ASP A 268 14.40 18.30 -15.27
C ASP A 268 15.42 19.33 -14.76
N ALA A 269 14.99 20.25 -13.88
CA ALA A 269 15.87 21.20 -13.20
C ALA A 269 16.88 20.54 -12.25
N LEU A 270 16.66 19.28 -11.84
CA LEU A 270 17.58 18.47 -11.04
C LEU A 270 18.46 17.55 -11.89
N GLY A 271 18.36 17.63 -13.22
CA GLY A 271 19.07 16.75 -14.14
C GLY A 271 18.41 15.38 -14.34
N LEU A 272 17.16 15.19 -13.87
CA LEU A 272 16.43 13.93 -14.00
C LEU A 272 15.62 13.92 -15.30
N ASP A 273 15.90 12.93 -16.14
CA ASP A 273 15.05 12.59 -17.30
C ASP A 273 14.05 11.52 -16.87
N ILE A 274 12.81 11.94 -16.60
CA ILE A 274 11.75 11.06 -16.06
C ILE A 274 10.83 10.62 -17.20
N THR A 275 10.87 9.34 -17.52
CA THR A 275 9.89 8.72 -18.40
C THR A 275 8.54 8.63 -17.67
N PRO A 276 7.45 9.13 -18.25
CA PRO A 276 6.11 9.03 -17.65
C PRO A 276 5.76 7.59 -17.26
N GLY A 277 5.32 7.40 -16.01
CA GLY A 277 4.94 6.09 -15.47
C GLY A 277 6.07 5.31 -14.80
N MET A 278 7.32 5.71 -14.97
CA MET A 278 8.44 5.10 -14.25
C MET A 278 8.58 5.64 -12.83
N ALA A 279 8.99 4.77 -11.91
CA ALA A 279 9.36 5.14 -10.55
C ALA A 279 10.70 5.88 -10.50
N LEU A 280 10.90 6.70 -9.47
CA LEU A 280 12.19 7.33 -9.21
C LEU A 280 13.21 6.27 -8.77
N PRO A 281 14.36 6.16 -9.46
CA PRO A 281 15.44 5.28 -9.02
C PRO A 281 16.08 5.85 -7.76
N THR A 282 16.17 5.01 -6.71
CA THR A 282 16.76 5.38 -5.44
C THR A 282 17.89 4.44 -5.04
N THR A 283 18.82 4.95 -4.24
CA THR A 283 19.80 4.13 -3.52
C THR A 283 19.12 3.37 -2.37
N THR A 284 19.84 2.48 -1.71
CA THR A 284 19.39 1.83 -0.46
C THR A 284 19.08 2.82 0.66
N ARG A 285 19.59 4.05 0.58
CA ARG A 285 19.30 5.15 1.52
C ARG A 285 18.09 6.00 1.13
N CYS A 286 17.37 5.61 0.08
CA CYS A 286 16.28 6.38 -0.51
C CYS A 286 16.70 7.73 -1.12
N GLU A 287 17.98 7.94 -1.42
CA GLU A 287 18.47 9.08 -2.17
C GLU A 287 18.23 8.88 -3.67
N VAL A 288 17.72 9.88 -4.35
CA VAL A 288 17.38 9.81 -5.79
C VAL A 288 18.65 9.77 -6.62
N VAL A 289 18.80 8.72 -7.44
CA VAL A 289 19.99 8.52 -8.28
C VAL A 289 20.03 9.57 -9.39
N GLY A 290 21.18 10.24 -9.51
CA GLY A 290 21.40 11.23 -10.57
C GLY A 290 20.82 12.62 -10.29
N ALA A 291 20.14 12.82 -9.15
CA ALA A 291 19.64 14.14 -8.73
C ALA A 291 20.58 14.81 -7.72
N GLY A 292 20.48 16.13 -7.67
CA GLY A 292 21.24 16.95 -6.70
C GLY A 292 22.48 17.59 -7.32
N GLY A 293 23.32 18.17 -6.48
CA GLY A 293 24.54 18.88 -6.84
C GLY A 293 24.79 20.08 -5.91
N ASP A 294 26.02 20.56 -5.82
CA ASP A 294 26.39 21.73 -5.03
C ASP A 294 25.93 21.72 -3.55
N GLY A 295 25.94 20.56 -2.93
CA GLY A 295 25.52 20.38 -1.52
C GLY A 295 24.01 20.19 -1.32
N VAL A 296 23.23 20.04 -2.39
CA VAL A 296 21.80 19.70 -2.36
C VAL A 296 21.62 18.20 -2.48
N ARG A 297 20.78 17.62 -1.59
CA ARG A 297 20.40 16.20 -1.61
C ARG A 297 18.93 16.05 -1.97
N VAL A 298 18.61 15.02 -2.73
CA VAL A 298 17.23 14.72 -3.14
C VAL A 298 16.86 13.29 -2.71
N TRP A 299 15.78 13.16 -2.00
CA TRP A 299 15.26 11.92 -1.42
C TRP A 299 13.90 11.58 -2.00
N ALA A 300 13.54 10.32 -2.02
CA ALA A 300 12.21 9.89 -2.38
C ALA A 300 11.68 8.82 -1.42
N ALA A 301 10.39 8.89 -1.09
CA ALA A 301 9.73 7.91 -0.25
C ALA A 301 8.25 7.72 -0.64
N GLY A 302 7.74 6.50 -0.49
CA GLY A 302 6.39 6.10 -0.85
C GLY A 302 6.25 5.74 -2.32
N ASP A 303 5.03 5.85 -2.84
CA ASP A 303 4.65 5.30 -4.16
C ASP A 303 5.48 5.83 -5.33
N VAL A 304 6.09 7.00 -5.19
CA VAL A 304 7.01 7.56 -6.20
C VAL A 304 8.24 6.70 -6.45
N THR A 305 8.60 5.82 -5.50
CA THR A 305 9.71 4.87 -5.60
C THR A 305 9.32 3.54 -6.22
N GLY A 306 8.05 3.37 -6.62
CA GLY A 306 7.49 2.10 -7.08
C GLY A 306 7.04 1.16 -5.96
N THR A 307 7.21 1.53 -4.70
CA THR A 307 6.82 0.73 -3.53
C THR A 307 5.48 1.23 -2.99
N THR A 308 4.38 0.54 -3.30
CA THR A 308 3.01 1.07 -3.25
C THR A 308 2.20 0.73 -1.99
N HIS A 309 2.84 0.48 -0.84
CA HIS A 309 2.15 0.13 0.41
C HIS A 309 2.38 1.18 1.50
N THR A 310 1.34 1.47 2.28
CA THR A 310 1.40 2.47 3.38
C THR A 310 2.52 2.17 4.38
N HIS A 311 2.68 0.90 4.79
CA HIS A 311 3.75 0.49 5.71
C HIS A 311 5.14 0.61 5.08
N ALA A 312 5.28 0.34 3.78
CA ALA A 312 6.52 0.56 3.03
C ALA A 312 6.86 2.05 2.95
N SER A 313 5.86 2.89 2.68
CA SER A 313 6.02 4.35 2.68
C SER A 313 6.52 4.88 4.03
N ARG A 314 6.00 4.37 5.14
CA ARG A 314 6.47 4.73 6.50
C ARG A 314 7.88 4.23 6.77
N TYR A 315 8.20 3.01 6.34
CA TYR A 315 9.55 2.45 6.48
C TYR A 315 10.59 3.28 5.73
N GLN A 316 10.33 3.60 4.45
CA GLN A 316 11.20 4.47 3.65
C GLN A 316 11.34 5.86 4.26
N ALA A 317 10.24 6.43 4.74
CA ALA A 317 10.26 7.73 5.41
C ALA A 317 11.19 7.75 6.64
N GLY A 318 11.19 6.69 7.45
CA GLY A 318 12.13 6.54 8.57
C GLY A 318 13.58 6.40 8.12
N VAL A 319 13.84 5.77 6.95
CA VAL A 319 15.19 5.70 6.35
C VAL A 319 15.64 7.08 5.88
N VAL A 320 14.78 7.81 5.17
CA VAL A 320 15.06 9.19 4.71
C VAL A 320 15.34 10.11 5.89
N ALA A 321 14.47 10.10 6.90
CA ALA A 321 14.62 10.94 8.09
C ALA A 321 15.95 10.68 8.82
N ALA A 322 16.31 9.42 9.05
CA ALA A 322 17.58 9.04 9.66
C ALA A 322 18.78 9.59 8.88
N ASN A 323 18.79 9.41 7.54
CA ASN A 323 19.88 9.89 6.70
C ASN A 323 19.98 11.44 6.64
N ILE A 324 18.85 12.14 6.64
CA ILE A 324 18.84 13.62 6.74
C ILE A 324 19.41 14.08 8.06
N LEU A 325 19.11 13.38 9.16
CA LEU A 325 19.59 13.72 10.51
C LEU A 325 21.05 13.29 10.76
N GLY A 326 21.66 12.54 9.82
CA GLY A 326 23.06 12.12 9.91
C GLY A 326 23.28 10.70 10.41
N ASP A 327 22.19 9.95 10.69
CA ASP A 327 22.23 8.54 11.05
C ASP A 327 22.22 7.69 9.76
N ALA A 328 23.39 7.22 9.34
CA ALA A 328 23.50 6.42 8.12
C ALA A 328 22.67 5.13 8.21
N ARG A 329 21.58 5.05 7.43
CA ARG A 329 20.65 3.94 7.44
C ARG A 329 20.33 3.48 6.02
N ASP A 330 20.57 2.20 5.75
CA ASP A 330 20.18 1.55 4.52
C ASP A 330 18.82 0.85 4.70
N ALA A 331 17.99 0.89 3.67
CA ALA A 331 16.74 0.15 3.64
C ALA A 331 17.01 -1.33 3.37
N ASP A 332 16.31 -2.19 4.11
CA ASP A 332 16.28 -3.62 3.89
C ASP A 332 14.83 -4.07 3.59
N TYR A 333 14.58 -4.40 2.34
CA TYR A 333 13.25 -4.82 1.85
C TYR A 333 13.04 -6.33 1.89
N SER A 334 13.99 -7.11 2.42
CA SER A 334 13.92 -8.58 2.44
C SER A 334 12.67 -9.13 3.14
N ALA A 335 12.11 -8.38 4.08
CA ALA A 335 10.92 -8.76 4.83
C ALA A 335 9.83 -7.67 4.77
N LEU A 336 9.63 -7.08 3.60
CA LEU A 336 8.55 -6.12 3.39
C LEU A 336 7.24 -6.88 3.07
N PRO A 337 6.21 -6.82 3.94
CA PRO A 337 4.98 -7.55 3.68
C PRO A 337 4.12 -6.86 2.61
N ARG A 338 3.30 -7.64 1.93
CA ARG A 338 2.23 -7.20 1.03
C ARG A 338 0.93 -7.81 1.53
N CYS A 339 -0.15 -7.03 1.57
CA CYS A 339 -1.44 -7.49 2.07
C CYS A 339 -2.58 -7.07 1.16
N VAL A 340 -3.57 -7.97 0.99
CA VAL A 340 -4.88 -7.69 0.42
C VAL A 340 -5.90 -8.00 1.50
N PHE A 341 -6.68 -7.00 1.91
CA PHE A 341 -7.55 -7.09 3.08
C PHE A 341 -8.94 -7.67 2.78
N THR A 342 -9.03 -8.51 1.78
CA THR A 342 -10.23 -9.32 1.51
C THR A 342 -10.51 -10.32 2.63
N ILE A 343 -11.66 -10.98 2.58
CA ILE A 343 -12.03 -12.09 3.47
C ILE A 343 -12.26 -13.33 2.60
N PRO A 344 -11.34 -14.33 2.60
CA PRO A 344 -10.06 -14.37 3.34
C PRO A 344 -9.05 -13.32 2.85
N SER A 345 -8.17 -12.86 3.74
CA SER A 345 -7.10 -11.92 3.37
C SER A 345 -5.91 -12.67 2.76
N VAL A 346 -5.15 -11.96 1.91
CA VAL A 346 -3.89 -12.47 1.36
C VAL A 346 -2.73 -11.71 2.00
N PHE A 347 -1.76 -12.43 2.50
CA PHE A 347 -0.51 -11.90 3.04
C PHE A 347 0.65 -12.57 2.34
N SER A 348 1.65 -11.80 1.94
CA SER A 348 2.91 -12.31 1.40
C SER A 348 4.09 -11.49 1.89
N VAL A 349 5.25 -12.13 2.02
CA VAL A 349 6.49 -11.50 2.47
C VAL A 349 7.71 -12.21 1.88
N GLY A 350 8.75 -11.46 1.58
CA GLY A 350 10.01 -11.99 1.08
C GLY A 350 9.96 -12.48 -0.38
N ILE A 351 10.78 -13.46 -0.70
CA ILE A 351 10.91 -14.07 -2.03
C ILE A 351 9.80 -15.09 -2.23
N VAL A 352 8.96 -14.84 -3.23
CA VAL A 352 7.79 -15.66 -3.55
C VAL A 352 7.94 -16.17 -4.98
N PRO A 353 7.98 -17.51 -5.23
CA PRO A 353 8.05 -18.07 -6.57
C PRO A 353 6.85 -17.70 -7.43
N GLY A 354 7.08 -17.46 -8.73
CA GLY A 354 6.02 -17.09 -9.68
C GLY A 354 5.68 -15.61 -9.72
N ALA A 355 6.18 -14.80 -8.77
CA ALA A 355 6.04 -13.35 -8.82
C ALA A 355 6.92 -12.71 -9.92
N ALA A 356 8.07 -13.33 -10.24
CA ALA A 356 9.00 -12.85 -11.26
C ALA A 356 8.54 -13.15 -12.70
N GLU A 357 7.82 -14.26 -12.93
CA GLU A 357 7.31 -14.65 -14.24
C GLU A 357 6.22 -13.71 -14.74
N ALA A 358 5.39 -13.21 -13.84
CA ALA A 358 4.35 -12.21 -14.14
C ALA A 358 4.92 -10.84 -14.54
N ALA A 359 6.15 -10.52 -14.09
CA ALA A 359 6.84 -9.28 -14.42
C ALA A 359 7.58 -9.32 -15.78
N GLY A 360 7.92 -10.53 -16.27
CA GLY A 360 8.68 -10.74 -17.50
C GLY A 360 7.85 -10.82 -18.79
N ASP A 361 6.58 -11.22 -18.70
CA ASP A 361 5.74 -11.50 -19.88
C ASP A 361 4.95 -10.29 -20.41
N ALA A 362 4.97 -9.18 -19.68
CA ALA A 362 4.31 -7.93 -20.09
C ALA A 362 5.15 -7.08 -21.10
N GLY A 363 6.34 -7.55 -21.50
CA GLY A 363 7.36 -6.77 -22.22
C GLY A 363 7.65 -7.11 -23.68
N THR A 364 7.06 -8.16 -24.28
CA THR A 364 7.44 -8.59 -25.64
C THR A 364 6.25 -8.99 -26.52
N GLU A 365 5.43 -8.03 -26.92
CA GLU A 365 4.69 -8.10 -28.19
C GLU A 365 4.55 -6.67 -28.75
N ALA A 366 5.61 -6.22 -29.45
CA ALA A 366 5.53 -5.13 -30.39
C ALA A 366 4.90 -5.69 -31.67
N ALA A 367 3.63 -5.39 -31.90
CA ALA A 367 3.01 -5.62 -33.20
C ALA A 367 3.49 -4.54 -34.18
N ASP A 368 4.23 -4.97 -35.18
CA ASP A 368 4.51 -4.25 -36.42
C ASP A 368 3.22 -4.21 -37.24
N ASP A 369 2.63 -3.03 -37.38
CA ASP A 369 1.68 -2.78 -38.45
C ASP A 369 1.79 -1.33 -38.96
N SER A 370 2.40 -1.21 -40.13
CA SER A 370 2.51 -0.03 -40.96
C SER A 370 1.28 0.08 -41.85
N GLY A 371 0.55 1.20 -41.81
CA GLY A 371 -0.44 1.43 -42.88
C GLY A 371 -1.37 2.63 -42.70
N THR A 372 -0.93 3.76 -43.22
CA THR A 372 -1.62 4.79 -44.05
C THR A 372 -2.97 5.42 -43.65
N GLU A 373 -2.85 6.73 -43.43
CA GLU A 373 -3.51 7.89 -44.11
C GLU A 373 -4.99 8.27 -43.87
N ASN A 374 -5.11 9.56 -43.48
CA ASN A 374 -6.04 10.62 -43.95
C ASN A 374 -7.48 10.72 -43.43
N GLY A 375 -7.78 11.93 -42.95
CA GLY A 375 -9.03 12.59 -43.26
C GLY A 375 -9.69 13.44 -42.15
N THR A 376 -9.31 14.65 -42.08
CA THR A 376 -10.05 15.93 -41.85
C THR A 376 -11.52 15.91 -41.42
N GLY A 377 -11.91 16.77 -40.51
CA GLY A 377 -13.24 17.37 -40.45
C GLY A 377 -13.67 17.92 -39.08
N ALA A 378 -13.87 19.20 -39.08
CA ALA A 378 -14.13 20.10 -37.97
C ALA A 378 -15.61 20.16 -37.51
N GLU A 379 -15.78 20.90 -36.41
CA GLU A 379 -16.90 21.79 -36.01
C GLU A 379 -17.99 21.29 -35.06
N THR A 380 -18.00 21.93 -33.94
CA THR A 380 -18.85 22.92 -33.25
C THR A 380 -20.02 22.46 -32.38
N ALA A 381 -19.92 22.93 -31.16
CA ALA A 381 -20.83 23.72 -30.32
C ALA A 381 -22.13 23.16 -29.73
N ALA A 382 -22.29 23.49 -28.48
CA ALA A 382 -23.43 24.01 -27.70
C ALA A 382 -23.86 23.17 -26.46
N GLY A 383 -23.74 23.79 -25.28
CA GLY A 383 -24.45 23.44 -24.04
C GLY A 383 -25.84 24.12 -24.02
N PRO A 384 -26.48 24.40 -22.87
CA PRO A 384 -26.51 23.71 -21.58
C PRO A 384 -27.95 23.41 -21.10
N GLY A 385 -28.12 22.65 -20.03
CA GLY A 385 -29.41 22.45 -19.37
C GLY A 385 -29.30 22.19 -17.87
N ASN A 386 -29.70 23.16 -17.10
CA ASN A 386 -29.83 23.17 -15.66
C ASN A 386 -31.09 22.42 -15.22
N ILE A 387 -31.03 21.56 -14.18
CA ILE A 387 -32.15 21.38 -13.25
C ILE A 387 -31.61 21.17 -11.84
N ALA A 388 -32.12 21.96 -10.90
CA ALA A 388 -31.83 21.97 -9.48
C ALA A 388 -32.65 20.91 -8.73
N GLY A 389 -32.03 20.33 -7.68
CA GLY A 389 -32.71 19.54 -6.66
C GLY A 389 -31.92 19.59 -5.36
N THR A 390 -32.57 20.16 -4.35
CA THR A 390 -32.07 20.44 -3.00
C THR A 390 -32.03 19.17 -2.15
N GLY A 391 -30.89 18.88 -1.54
CA GLY A 391 -30.75 17.83 -0.53
C GLY A 391 -29.38 17.80 0.12
N ASN A 392 -29.37 18.06 1.41
CA ASN A 392 -28.30 17.90 2.42
C ASN A 392 -26.90 18.44 2.09
N GLY A 393 -26.61 19.62 2.61
CA GLY A 393 -25.38 20.38 2.39
C GLY A 393 -24.05 19.69 2.76
N LEU A 394 -24.02 18.76 3.69
CA LEU A 394 -22.79 18.09 4.14
C LEU A 394 -22.28 17.02 3.15
N ALA A 395 -23.15 16.29 2.50
CA ALA A 395 -22.77 15.31 1.50
C ALA A 395 -22.32 15.99 0.18
N ALA A 396 -22.87 17.16 -0.13
CA ALA A 396 -22.48 17.96 -1.28
C ALA A 396 -21.08 18.56 -1.13
N GLU A 397 -20.72 19.05 0.06
CA GLU A 397 -19.37 19.57 0.35
C GLU A 397 -18.28 18.49 0.29
N ALA A 398 -18.54 17.29 0.85
CA ALA A 398 -17.60 16.18 0.77
C ALA A 398 -17.42 15.73 -0.68
N GLY A 399 -18.47 15.59 -1.45
CA GLY A 399 -18.43 15.24 -2.87
C GLY A 399 -17.71 16.29 -3.73
N GLU A 400 -17.82 17.57 -3.38
CA GLU A 400 -17.15 18.64 -4.10
C GLU A 400 -15.67 18.76 -3.75
N ARG A 401 -15.29 18.54 -2.49
CA ARG A 401 -13.88 18.43 -2.08
C ARG A 401 -13.20 17.26 -2.76
N THR A 402 -13.83 16.09 -2.80
CA THR A 402 -13.30 14.91 -3.51
C THR A 402 -13.17 15.18 -5.02
N ARG A 403 -14.18 15.76 -5.67
CA ARG A 403 -14.10 16.16 -7.09
C ARG A 403 -13.02 17.19 -7.35
N ARG A 404 -12.77 18.10 -6.40
CA ARG A 404 -11.74 19.13 -6.52
C ARG A 404 -10.34 18.53 -6.36
N MET A 405 -10.14 17.59 -5.43
CA MET A 405 -8.88 16.84 -5.32
C MET A 405 -8.60 16.03 -6.59
N LEU A 406 -9.61 15.37 -7.13
CA LEU A 406 -9.50 14.58 -8.36
C LEU A 406 -9.32 15.46 -9.61
N ARG A 407 -9.85 16.72 -9.62
CA ARG A 407 -9.57 17.69 -10.70
C ARG A 407 -8.15 18.23 -10.67
N ILE A 408 -7.55 18.39 -9.49
CA ILE A 408 -6.13 18.78 -9.36
C ILE A 408 -5.23 17.64 -9.87
N ALA A 409 -5.64 16.38 -9.67
CA ALA A 409 -4.96 15.21 -10.24
C ALA A 409 -5.13 15.08 -11.78
N ARG A 410 -6.10 15.78 -12.36
CA ARG A 410 -6.33 15.85 -13.82
C ARG A 410 -5.77 17.15 -14.39
N MET A 411 -4.47 17.35 -14.35
CA MET A 411 -3.83 18.37 -15.19
C MET A 411 -3.92 17.94 -16.66
N PRO A 412 -4.31 18.84 -17.59
CA PRO A 412 -4.28 18.54 -19.00
C PRO A 412 -2.83 18.53 -19.46
N GLY A 413 -2.34 17.37 -19.81
CA GLY A 413 -1.00 17.17 -20.31
C GLY A 413 -0.98 16.00 -21.26
N GLU A 414 -1.04 16.31 -22.53
CA GLU A 414 -0.55 15.55 -23.67
C GLU A 414 -1.01 14.09 -23.85
N ASP A 415 -1.96 13.93 -24.79
CA ASP A 415 -2.19 12.70 -25.55
C ASP A 415 -0.88 12.21 -26.17
N GLN A 416 -0.23 11.24 -25.53
CA GLN A 416 0.71 10.35 -26.19
C GLN A 416 0.53 8.95 -25.62
N ALA A 417 0.15 8.05 -26.51
CA ALA A 417 0.08 6.61 -26.31
C ALA A 417 1.41 6.11 -25.69
N GLN A 418 1.33 5.37 -24.59
CA GLN A 418 2.49 4.78 -23.94
C GLN A 418 2.34 3.29 -23.71
N PRO A 419 3.45 2.55 -23.81
CA PRO A 419 3.48 1.10 -23.74
C PRO A 419 3.38 0.58 -22.30
N GLY A 420 2.90 -0.62 -22.20
CA GLY A 420 2.80 -1.61 -21.14
C GLY A 420 3.44 -1.33 -19.76
N HIS A 421 2.64 -1.62 -18.75
CA HIS A 421 3.09 -1.65 -17.35
C HIS A 421 4.30 -2.56 -17.16
N GLN A 422 5.42 -1.99 -16.73
CA GLN A 422 6.47 -2.75 -16.09
C GLN A 422 6.17 -2.76 -14.59
N ALA A 423 6.10 -3.96 -14.01
CA ALA A 423 6.19 -4.13 -12.56
C ALA A 423 7.50 -3.49 -12.05
N PRO A 424 7.53 -2.98 -10.82
CA PRO A 424 8.74 -2.39 -10.27
C PRO A 424 9.89 -3.40 -10.36
N PRO A 425 11.12 -2.94 -10.68
CA PRO A 425 12.26 -3.82 -10.76
C PRO A 425 12.44 -4.53 -9.42
N ALA A 426 12.58 -5.85 -9.46
CA ALA A 426 12.97 -6.63 -8.29
C ALA A 426 14.32 -6.08 -7.82
N HIS A 427 14.38 -5.63 -6.56
CA HIS A 427 15.63 -5.19 -5.96
C HIS A 427 16.62 -6.38 -5.95
N PRO A 428 17.89 -6.17 -6.32
CA PRO A 428 18.85 -7.26 -6.37
C PRO A 428 19.10 -7.80 -4.96
N ALA A 429 18.74 -9.07 -4.74
CA ALA A 429 19.18 -9.83 -3.58
C ALA A 429 20.67 -10.15 -3.74
N SER A 430 21.53 -9.58 -2.91
CA SER A 430 22.95 -9.88 -2.87
C SER A 430 23.23 -11.04 -1.89
N GLY A 431 23.49 -12.21 -2.43
CA GLY A 431 24.06 -13.37 -1.71
C GLY A 431 24.65 -14.39 -2.70
N PRO A 432 25.83 -15.00 -2.47
CA PRO A 432 26.47 -15.87 -3.42
C PRO A 432 25.90 -17.28 -3.38
N GLY A 433 25.44 -17.85 -4.50
CA GLY A 433 25.10 -19.25 -4.51
C GLY A 433 24.20 -19.81 -5.61
N SER A 434 24.30 -19.36 -6.84
CA SER A 434 23.94 -20.10 -8.06
C SER A 434 24.57 -19.41 -9.25
N SER A 435 24.65 -20.04 -10.43
CA SER A 435 25.21 -19.40 -11.61
C SER A 435 24.42 -18.15 -12.08
N ASP A 436 23.23 -17.92 -11.49
CA ASP A 436 22.38 -16.75 -11.66
C ASP A 436 22.10 -15.97 -10.35
N GLY A 437 22.65 -16.39 -9.20
CA GLY A 437 22.54 -15.69 -7.91
C GLY A 437 21.22 -15.90 -7.15
N SER A 438 20.27 -16.68 -7.65
CA SER A 438 18.98 -16.91 -6.98
C SER A 438 19.09 -18.04 -5.93
N PRO A 439 18.44 -17.89 -4.74
CA PRO A 439 18.44 -18.93 -3.73
C PRO A 439 17.69 -20.18 -4.22
N ARG A 440 18.20 -21.36 -3.87
CA ARG A 440 17.48 -22.61 -4.10
C ARG A 440 16.41 -22.76 -3.03
N LEU A 441 15.16 -22.59 -3.39
CA LEU A 441 14.04 -22.65 -2.45
C LEU A 441 13.53 -24.08 -2.23
N VAL A 442 13.22 -24.39 -0.98
CA VAL A 442 12.42 -25.54 -0.54
C VAL A 442 11.09 -25.00 -0.03
N THR A 443 10.00 -25.66 -0.40
CA THR A 443 8.64 -25.21 -0.09
C THR A 443 7.94 -26.22 0.83
N ALA A 444 7.22 -25.71 1.84
CA ALA A 444 6.23 -26.47 2.59
C ALA A 444 4.87 -25.78 2.52
N ARG A 445 3.81 -26.60 2.50
CA ARG A 445 2.45 -26.11 2.35
C ARG A 445 1.53 -26.69 3.43
N ALA A 446 0.68 -25.85 4.03
CA ALA A 446 -0.33 -26.28 4.98
C ALA A 446 -1.71 -25.71 4.59
N SER A 447 -2.73 -26.55 4.67
CA SER A 447 -4.13 -26.11 4.54
C SER A 447 -4.58 -25.48 5.87
N LEU A 448 -5.20 -24.32 5.83
CA LEU A 448 -5.80 -23.72 7.03
C LEU A 448 -7.04 -24.50 7.47
N GLY A 449 -7.77 -25.13 6.54
CA GLY A 449 -8.92 -25.97 6.84
C GLY A 449 -8.62 -27.17 7.75
N ASP A 450 -7.36 -27.59 7.82
CA ASP A 450 -6.92 -28.71 8.68
C ASP A 450 -6.70 -28.26 10.14
N THR A 451 -6.71 -26.95 10.43
CA THR A 451 -6.56 -26.44 11.79
C THR A 451 -7.87 -26.56 12.59
N VAL A 452 -7.75 -26.76 13.90
CA VAL A 452 -8.93 -26.75 14.80
C VAL A 452 -9.60 -25.37 14.77
N ARG A 453 -8.83 -24.32 14.64
CA ARG A 453 -9.37 -22.96 14.53
C ARG A 453 -10.31 -22.79 13.34
N ALA A 454 -9.93 -23.30 12.17
CA ALA A 454 -10.76 -23.26 10.97
C ALA A 454 -12.03 -24.11 11.12
N GLN A 455 -11.93 -25.30 11.73
CA GLN A 455 -13.08 -26.16 12.01
C GLN A 455 -14.10 -25.47 12.92
N LEU A 456 -13.64 -24.74 13.95
CA LEU A 456 -14.50 -23.96 14.83
C LEU A 456 -15.16 -22.77 14.13
N GLY A 457 -14.44 -22.13 13.19
CA GLY A 457 -14.93 -20.99 12.40
C GLY A 457 -15.75 -21.39 11.18
N GLN A 458 -15.78 -22.69 10.82
CA GLN A 458 -16.31 -23.19 9.55
C GLN A 458 -15.64 -22.56 8.33
N ASP A 459 -14.36 -22.24 8.46
CA ASP A 459 -13.52 -21.65 7.41
C ASP A 459 -12.92 -22.78 6.59
N ASP A 460 -13.40 -22.99 5.37
CA ASP A 460 -12.92 -24.06 4.48
C ASP A 460 -11.92 -23.55 3.43
N LEU A 461 -11.70 -22.25 3.36
CA LEU A 461 -10.79 -21.61 2.42
C LEU A 461 -9.57 -21.05 3.12
N GLY A 462 -8.42 -21.57 2.77
CA GLY A 462 -7.16 -21.00 3.23
C GLY A 462 -5.98 -21.93 3.01
N CYS A 463 -4.81 -21.31 2.80
CA CYS A 463 -3.57 -22.02 2.56
C CYS A 463 -2.39 -21.16 3.00
N LEU A 464 -1.38 -21.82 3.54
CA LEU A 464 -0.07 -21.25 3.85
C LEU A 464 1.00 -21.96 3.02
N GLU A 465 1.86 -21.20 2.35
CA GLU A 465 3.12 -21.69 1.81
C GLU A 465 4.29 -20.94 2.42
N LEU A 466 5.30 -21.69 2.84
CA LEU A 466 6.58 -21.20 3.34
C LEU A 466 7.69 -21.58 2.37
N TYR A 467 8.60 -20.67 2.14
CA TYR A 467 9.77 -20.85 1.28
C TYR A 467 11.03 -20.67 2.10
N ALA A 468 11.89 -21.69 2.15
CA ALA A 468 13.17 -21.64 2.83
C ALA A 468 14.31 -21.77 1.83
N ASP A 469 15.41 -21.08 2.08
CA ASP A 469 16.64 -21.27 1.35
C ASP A 469 17.28 -22.59 1.80
N ALA A 470 17.44 -23.51 0.86
CA ALA A 470 17.98 -24.85 1.10
C ALA A 470 19.43 -24.87 1.61
N GLU A 471 20.21 -23.82 1.35
CA GLU A 471 21.61 -23.74 1.76
C GLU A 471 21.75 -23.19 3.17
N SER A 472 21.10 -22.06 3.46
CA SER A 472 21.20 -21.39 4.76
C SER A 472 20.21 -21.92 5.81
N GLY A 473 19.14 -22.62 5.40
CA GLY A 473 18.12 -23.14 6.30
C GLY A 473 17.28 -22.06 6.98
N VAL A 474 17.19 -20.85 6.39
CA VAL A 474 16.36 -19.76 6.87
C VAL A 474 15.16 -19.54 5.96
N LEU A 475 14.08 -18.95 6.50
CA LEU A 475 12.94 -18.54 5.67
C LEU A 475 13.36 -17.42 4.72
N ALA A 476 13.01 -17.57 3.44
CA ALA A 476 13.23 -16.60 2.39
C ALA A 476 11.95 -15.87 2.00
N GLY A 477 10.79 -16.51 2.16
CA GLY A 477 9.49 -15.92 1.86
C GLY A 477 8.34 -16.77 2.37
N ALA A 478 7.12 -16.19 2.29
CA ALA A 478 5.89 -16.86 2.65
C ALA A 478 4.68 -16.21 1.99
N VAL A 479 3.63 -17.01 1.77
CA VAL A 479 2.30 -16.54 1.35
C VAL A 479 1.24 -17.25 2.17
N ALA A 480 0.32 -16.49 2.73
CA ALA A 480 -0.84 -17.01 3.43
C ALA A 480 -2.12 -16.41 2.84
N VAL A 481 -3.10 -17.26 2.60
CA VAL A 481 -4.48 -16.85 2.30
C VAL A 481 -5.36 -17.41 3.41
N GLY A 482 -6.02 -16.54 4.16
CA GLY A 482 -6.86 -17.00 5.27
C GLY A 482 -7.43 -15.84 6.08
N PRO A 483 -8.32 -16.17 7.06
CA PRO A 483 -8.85 -15.15 7.96
C PRO A 483 -7.71 -14.42 8.69
N ASP A 484 -7.75 -13.09 8.66
CA ASP A 484 -6.79 -12.23 9.37
C ASP A 484 -5.30 -12.60 9.15
N ALA A 485 -4.91 -13.06 7.94
CA ALA A 485 -3.53 -13.52 7.67
C ALA A 485 -2.48 -12.48 8.07
N ALA A 486 -2.75 -11.19 7.84
CA ALA A 486 -1.85 -10.12 8.24
C ALA A 486 -1.57 -10.04 9.76
N SER A 487 -2.50 -10.53 10.60
CA SER A 487 -2.37 -10.47 12.05
C SER A 487 -1.47 -11.56 12.63
N TRP A 488 -1.49 -12.78 12.05
CA TRP A 488 -0.73 -13.91 12.59
C TRP A 488 0.56 -14.23 11.81
N MET A 489 0.78 -13.60 10.65
CA MET A 489 2.02 -13.74 9.86
C MET A 489 3.17 -12.82 10.28
N GLY A 490 3.00 -12.03 11.35
CA GLY A 490 4.05 -11.15 11.86
C GLY A 490 5.32 -11.90 12.31
N GLU A 491 5.17 -13.12 12.85
CA GLU A 491 6.27 -14.00 13.22
C GLU A 491 7.15 -14.36 12.03
N VAL A 492 6.55 -14.71 10.90
CA VAL A 492 7.26 -15.04 9.66
C VAL A 492 8.02 -13.82 9.13
N THR A 493 7.42 -12.64 9.20
CA THR A 493 8.09 -11.38 8.83
C THR A 493 9.33 -11.16 9.67
N LEU A 494 9.22 -11.35 11.00
CA LEU A 494 10.36 -11.25 11.92
C LEU A 494 11.42 -12.32 11.63
N ALA A 495 11.00 -13.55 11.38
CA ALA A 495 11.89 -14.68 11.10
C ALA A 495 12.76 -14.43 9.85
N ILE A 496 12.15 -13.95 8.77
CA ILE A 496 12.87 -13.58 7.53
C ILE A 496 13.83 -12.42 7.82
N ARG A 497 13.35 -11.35 8.48
CA ARG A 497 14.14 -10.15 8.77
C ARG A 497 15.35 -10.42 9.66
N ALA A 498 15.17 -11.28 10.66
CA ALA A 498 16.21 -11.66 11.62
C ALA A 498 17.01 -12.89 11.17
N LYS A 499 16.68 -13.49 10.02
CA LYS A 499 17.32 -14.71 9.49
C LYS A 499 17.32 -15.85 10.51
N ILE A 500 16.17 -16.08 11.14
CA ILE A 500 16.00 -17.14 12.16
C ILE A 500 15.99 -18.50 11.45
N PRO A 501 16.81 -19.46 11.89
CA PRO A 501 16.81 -20.82 11.32
C PRO A 501 15.44 -21.50 11.45
N VAL A 502 15.01 -22.20 10.40
CA VAL A 502 13.76 -22.98 10.38
C VAL A 502 13.68 -23.97 11.54
N THR A 503 14.81 -24.55 11.97
CA THR A 503 14.86 -25.46 13.12
C THR A 503 14.48 -24.83 14.44
N ILE A 504 14.76 -23.52 14.62
CA ILE A 504 14.33 -22.77 15.80
C ILE A 504 12.83 -22.48 15.70
N LEU A 505 12.35 -22.04 14.54
CA LEU A 505 10.96 -21.74 14.30
C LEU A 505 10.05 -22.96 14.47
N ALA A 506 10.50 -24.15 14.05
CA ALA A 506 9.77 -25.41 14.20
C ALA A 506 9.64 -25.87 15.67
N ASP A 507 10.44 -25.32 16.57
CA ASP A 507 10.39 -25.59 18.02
C ASP A 507 9.60 -24.53 18.82
N VAL A 508 9.08 -23.51 18.12
CA VAL A 508 8.22 -22.49 18.75
C VAL A 508 6.86 -23.07 19.07
N VAL A 509 6.37 -22.78 20.29
CA VAL A 509 5.05 -23.20 20.74
C VAL A 509 4.02 -22.16 20.34
N HIS A 510 3.06 -22.57 19.51
CA HIS A 510 1.93 -21.72 19.11
C HIS A 510 0.73 -21.90 20.02
N ALA A 511 -0.04 -20.83 20.21
CA ALA A 511 -1.28 -20.89 20.96
C ALA A 511 -2.33 -21.76 20.24
N PHE A 512 -3.10 -22.54 21.01
CA PHE A 512 -4.14 -23.42 20.49
C PHE A 512 -5.52 -23.02 21.06
N PRO A 513 -6.60 -23.01 20.25
CA PRO A 513 -6.65 -23.21 18.79
C PRO A 513 -6.46 -21.87 18.02
N THR A 514 -5.46 -21.82 17.15
CA THR A 514 -5.21 -20.65 16.29
C THR A 514 -4.77 -21.09 14.89
N TYR A 515 -4.70 -20.16 13.92
CA TYR A 515 -4.12 -20.45 12.61
C TYR A 515 -2.59 -20.68 12.66
N GLY A 516 -1.95 -20.43 13.80
CA GLY A 516 -0.57 -20.82 14.09
C GLY A 516 -0.31 -22.32 13.96
N GLU A 517 -1.35 -23.17 14.10
CA GLU A 517 -1.24 -24.62 13.83
C GLU A 517 -0.76 -24.94 12.40
N ALA A 518 -1.23 -24.16 11.40
CA ALA A 518 -0.77 -24.31 10.02
C ALA A 518 0.70 -23.89 9.87
N LEU A 519 1.11 -22.83 10.58
CA LEU A 519 2.50 -22.37 10.58
C LEU A 519 3.41 -23.43 11.19
N GLU A 520 3.04 -23.99 12.35
CA GLU A 520 3.76 -25.08 13.01
C GLU A 520 3.91 -26.31 12.09
N THR A 521 2.83 -26.69 11.40
CA THR A 521 2.83 -27.82 10.47
C THR A 521 3.83 -27.60 9.32
N ALA A 522 3.76 -26.45 8.65
CA ALA A 522 4.65 -26.12 7.54
C ALA A 522 6.12 -25.97 7.98
N LEU A 523 6.38 -25.39 9.13
CA LEU A 523 7.74 -25.24 9.69
C LEU A 523 8.37 -26.59 10.03
N ARG A 524 7.60 -27.53 10.61
CA ARG A 524 8.07 -28.89 10.89
C ARG A 524 8.38 -29.68 9.63
N GLU A 525 7.58 -29.52 8.59
CA GLU A 525 7.84 -30.11 7.28
C GLU A 525 9.17 -29.59 6.70
N LEU A 526 9.38 -28.25 6.68
CA LEU A 526 10.65 -27.66 6.22
C LEU A 526 11.85 -28.15 7.03
N ALA A 527 11.73 -28.25 8.36
CA ALA A 527 12.79 -28.74 9.22
C ALA A 527 13.16 -30.22 8.92
N GLY A 528 12.16 -31.04 8.54
CA GLY A 528 12.33 -32.47 8.18
C GLY A 528 12.95 -32.71 6.80
N THR A 529 12.84 -31.73 5.87
CA THR A 529 13.36 -31.89 4.49
C THR A 529 14.89 -31.74 4.34
N GLY A 530 15.62 -31.56 5.45
CA GLY A 530 17.09 -31.45 5.43
C GLY A 530 17.60 -30.05 5.03
N ALA A 531 16.74 -29.04 4.97
CA ALA A 531 17.12 -27.61 4.93
C ALA A 531 17.93 -27.18 6.19
N SER A 532 18.37 -28.15 6.98
CA SER A 532 19.00 -28.01 8.30
C SER A 532 20.47 -28.41 8.26
N ALA A 533 21.28 -27.83 7.39
CA ALA A 533 22.73 -28.18 7.35
C ALA A 533 23.60 -27.30 8.26
N VAL A 534 23.04 -26.34 8.98
CA VAL A 534 23.78 -25.55 9.98
C VAL A 534 23.37 -25.98 11.38
N ARG A 535 24.04 -26.99 11.94
CA ARG A 535 24.04 -27.22 13.38
C ARG A 535 24.63 -25.97 14.03
N PRO A 536 23.90 -25.27 14.94
CA PRO A 536 24.55 -24.24 15.73
C PRO A 536 25.73 -24.90 16.46
N SER A 537 26.91 -24.30 16.33
CA SER A 537 28.07 -24.71 17.08
C SER A 537 27.75 -24.61 18.58
N THR A 538 27.46 -25.74 19.20
CA THR A 538 27.21 -25.87 20.65
C THR A 538 28.43 -25.54 21.49
N ALA A 539 29.53 -25.12 20.87
CA ALA A 539 30.80 -24.83 21.56
C ALA A 539 30.82 -23.48 22.31
N ARG A 540 29.86 -22.58 22.12
CA ARG A 540 29.83 -21.30 22.86
C ARG A 540 28.77 -21.20 23.97
N HIS A 541 27.78 -22.09 24.01
CA HIS A 541 26.76 -22.05 25.06
C HIS A 541 27.24 -22.72 26.36
N ASN A 542 28.10 -23.72 26.23
CA ASN A 542 28.65 -24.41 27.43
C ASN A 542 29.78 -23.63 28.12
N ALA A 543 30.38 -22.63 27.44
CA ALA A 543 31.43 -21.81 28.08
C ALA A 543 30.87 -20.70 29.01
N VAL A 544 29.61 -20.28 28.80
CA VAL A 544 28.97 -19.25 29.63
C VAL A 544 28.31 -19.84 30.89
N MET A 545 27.89 -21.12 30.82
CA MET A 545 27.27 -21.80 31.97
C MET A 545 28.30 -22.47 32.90
N ALA A 546 29.50 -22.82 32.37
CA ALA A 546 30.58 -23.40 33.19
C ALA A 546 31.27 -22.36 34.13
N ASP A 547 31.17 -21.07 33.85
CA ASP A 547 31.78 -20.01 34.66
C ASP A 547 30.86 -19.52 35.82
N GLN A 548 29.63 -20.06 35.90
CA GLN A 548 28.70 -19.74 37.01
C GLN A 548 28.56 -20.83 38.07
N GLU A 549 29.11 -22.03 37.86
CA GLU A 549 29.05 -23.11 38.82
C GLU A 549 30.22 -23.11 39.83
N GLU A 550 31.22 -22.26 39.68
CA GLU A 550 32.38 -22.19 40.62
C GLU A 550 32.27 -21.14 41.71
N LYS A 551 31.16 -20.42 41.86
CA LYS A 551 30.93 -19.53 43.01
C LYS A 551 29.83 -20.10 43.90
N GLY A 552 30.26 -20.92 44.82
CA GLY A 552 29.42 -21.57 45.81
C GLY A 552 28.52 -20.61 46.59
N THR A 553 27.25 -20.95 46.66
CA THR A 553 26.34 -20.48 47.68
C THR A 553 25.77 -21.67 48.41
N GLY A 554 26.02 -21.72 49.74
CA GLY A 554 25.43 -22.69 50.64
C GLY A 554 23.91 -22.53 50.75
N PRO A 555 23.22 -23.51 51.39
CA PRO A 555 21.76 -23.54 51.41
C PRO A 555 21.18 -22.41 52.22
N LEU A 556 20.25 -21.64 51.61
CA LEU A 556 19.42 -20.66 52.29
C LEU A 556 18.40 -21.37 53.19
N SER A 557 18.31 -20.96 54.46
CA SER A 557 17.38 -21.45 55.47
C SER A 557 15.97 -20.87 55.23
N GLU A 558 14.93 -21.68 55.53
CA GLU A 558 13.49 -21.43 55.40
C GLU A 558 12.93 -20.36 56.37
N GLN A 559 13.54 -19.21 56.52
CA GLN A 559 13.05 -18.19 57.47
C GLN A 559 13.23 -16.77 56.98
N ASP A 560 12.77 -16.40 55.79
CA ASP A 560 12.62 -14.98 55.40
C ASP A 560 11.64 -14.85 54.20
N ILE A 561 10.40 -15.27 54.40
CA ILE A 561 9.28 -14.87 53.51
C ILE A 561 8.28 -14.13 54.38
N GLU A 562 8.52 -12.87 54.64
CA GLU A 562 7.48 -11.93 55.04
C GLU A 562 6.76 -11.42 53.79
N THR A 563 5.46 -11.67 53.76
CA THR A 563 4.55 -11.08 52.78
C THR A 563 4.38 -9.59 53.06
N PRO A 564 4.55 -8.69 52.10
CA PRO A 564 4.11 -7.30 52.26
C PRO A 564 2.60 -7.22 52.19
N GLU A 565 2.04 -6.51 53.15
CA GLU A 565 0.63 -6.21 53.31
C GLU A 565 0.06 -5.36 52.17
N ASP A 566 -1.26 -5.53 51.94
CA ASP A 566 -2.18 -4.88 51.03
C ASP A 566 -2.34 -3.35 51.23
N ASP A 567 -1.37 -2.51 50.93
CA ASP A 567 -1.56 -1.04 51.09
C ASP A 567 -0.85 -0.17 50.00
N ALA A 568 -0.64 -0.67 48.79
CA ALA A 568 0.00 0.12 47.72
C ALA A 568 -0.80 0.21 46.38
N ILE A 569 -2.09 -0.10 46.38
CA ILE A 569 -2.90 -0.08 45.12
C ILE A 569 -3.85 1.13 44.99
N GLU A 570 -3.79 2.10 45.90
CA GLU A 570 -4.74 3.24 45.84
C GLU A 570 -4.16 4.63 45.46
N GLN A 571 -2.94 4.76 44.95
CA GLN A 571 -2.38 6.08 44.61
C GLN A 571 -1.79 6.24 43.18
N HIS A 572 -2.27 5.54 42.17
CA HIS A 572 -1.92 5.84 40.75
C HIS A 572 -3.10 5.73 39.79
N GLN A 573 -4.24 6.29 40.15
CA GLN A 573 -5.38 6.48 39.29
C GLN A 573 -5.71 7.96 39.06
N GLU A 574 -4.73 8.76 38.68
CA GLU A 574 -4.98 10.07 38.07
C GLU A 574 -3.84 10.37 37.08
N LEU A 575 -4.19 10.62 35.80
CA LEU A 575 -3.39 11.06 34.67
C LEU A 575 -3.12 10.00 33.57
N ILE A 576 -4.17 9.50 32.97
CA ILE A 576 -4.13 9.08 31.56
C ILE A 576 -5.24 9.89 30.85
N PRO A 577 -4.90 10.81 29.93
CA PRO A 577 -5.91 11.44 29.09
C PRO A 577 -6.52 10.43 28.13
N ASP A 578 -7.82 10.53 27.91
CA ASP A 578 -8.71 9.71 27.07
C ASP A 578 -8.37 9.70 25.54
N GLU A 579 -7.11 9.79 25.15
CA GLU A 579 -6.70 9.88 23.72
C GLU A 579 -5.93 8.66 23.17
N LEU A 580 -5.82 7.54 23.91
CA LEU A 580 -5.08 6.35 23.44
C LEU A 580 -5.95 5.13 23.09
N SER A 581 -7.28 5.25 23.05
CA SER A 581 -8.16 4.10 22.76
C SER A 581 -8.43 3.83 21.27
N LEU A 582 -7.69 4.46 20.34
CA LEU A 582 -7.90 4.30 18.88
C LEU A 582 -6.72 3.67 18.11
N ILE A 583 -5.78 3.00 18.80
CA ILE A 583 -4.63 2.33 18.12
C ILE A 583 -4.66 0.79 18.26
N HIS A 584 -5.77 0.21 18.65
CA HIS A 584 -5.94 -1.24 18.59
C HIS A 584 -7.18 -1.60 17.76
N ILE A 585 -7.10 -1.44 16.45
CA ILE A 585 -7.77 -2.28 15.45
C ILE A 585 -6.86 -2.34 14.21
#